data_18204060cc6f99d97816fb58ecf23c69
#
_entry.id   18204060cc6f99d97816fb58ecf23c69
#
_cell.length_a   1.000
_cell.length_b   1.000
_cell.length_c   1.000
_cell.angle_alpha   90.00
_cell.angle_beta   90.00
_cell.angle_gamma   90.00
#
_symmetry.space_group_name_H-M   'P 1'
#
loop_
_entity.id
_entity.type
_entity.pdbx_description
1 polymer ?
#
loop_
_entity_poly.entity_id
_entity_poly.type
_entity_poly.pdbx_seq_one_letter_code
_entity_poly.pdbx_strand_id
1 'polypeptide(L)'
;MPKPTAKDRPIGVIIGLALLLLGIGFGSVWFYLQYVQKKQAQTNYLTLPSIAISRDGHSIRAGMAIRTTGDDAGWASKHQQALEQIMKRTLMEADPKKLRTEGGIVALQQSLREAGNTTLHTTKVREVLLTDLLLSEGDL
;
A
#
# COMPACT_ATOMS: atom_id res chain seq x y z
N MET A 1 -59.76 6.25 -33.80
CA MET A 1 -59.61 6.43 -32.38
C MET A 1 -58.35 5.77 -31.80
N PRO A 2 -57.91 4.69 -32.33
CA PRO A 2 -56.68 4.08 -31.80
C PRO A 2 -55.42 4.85 -32.08
N LYS A 3 -55.51 5.94 -32.84
CA LYS A 3 -54.35 6.73 -33.24
C LYS A 3 -53.59 7.42 -32.14
N PRO A 4 -54.20 7.95 -31.07
CA PRO A 4 -53.45 8.54 -29.96
C PRO A 4 -52.60 7.53 -29.26
N THR A 5 -53.06 6.29 -29.13
CA THR A 5 -52.30 5.23 -28.51
C THR A 5 -51.09 4.79 -29.33
N ALA A 6 -51.21 4.87 -30.66
CA ALA A 6 -50.12 4.58 -31.56
C ALA A 6 -48.99 5.64 -31.53
N LYS A 7 -49.31 6.90 -31.24
CA LYS A 7 -48.35 7.98 -31.04
C LYS A 7 -47.68 7.92 -29.68
N ASP A 8 -48.42 7.50 -28.66
CA ASP A 8 -47.88 7.42 -27.30
C ASP A 8 -46.92 6.23 -27.11
N ARG A 9 -47.12 5.17 -27.89
CA ARG A 9 -46.25 3.99 -27.84
C ARG A 9 -44.80 4.30 -28.17
N PRO A 10 -44.46 5.00 -29.27
CA PRO A 10 -43.06 5.35 -29.54
C PRO A 10 -42.42 6.21 -28.49
N ILE A 11 -43.18 7.14 -27.92
CA ILE A 11 -42.69 8.03 -26.87
C ILE A 11 -42.41 7.24 -25.58
N GLY A 12 -43.31 6.36 -25.18
CA GLY A 12 -43.14 5.50 -24.02
C GLY A 12 -41.92 4.56 -24.17
N VAL A 13 -41.75 3.99 -25.37
CA VAL A 13 -40.60 3.14 -25.65
C VAL A 13 -39.29 3.91 -25.63
N ILE A 14 -39.29 5.12 -26.20
CA ILE A 14 -38.10 5.98 -26.21
C ILE A 14 -37.72 6.40 -24.79
N ILE A 15 -38.69 6.77 -23.97
CA ILE A 15 -38.45 7.13 -22.57
C ILE A 15 -37.97 5.90 -21.79
N GLY A 16 -38.56 4.76 -21.97
CA GLY A 16 -38.14 3.50 -21.34
C GLY A 16 -36.74 3.12 -21.74
N LEU A 17 -36.40 3.23 -23.02
CA LEU A 17 -35.07 2.94 -23.54
C LEU A 17 -34.04 3.94 -22.99
N ALA A 18 -34.38 5.21 -22.94
CA ALA A 18 -33.50 6.26 -22.38
C ALA A 18 -33.22 6.01 -20.90
N LEU A 19 -34.25 5.66 -20.11
CA LEU A 19 -34.09 5.32 -18.69
C LEU A 19 -33.24 4.07 -18.51
N LEU A 20 -33.40 3.09 -19.37
CA LEU A 20 -32.62 1.85 -19.31
C LEU A 20 -31.15 2.11 -19.63
N LEU A 21 -30.87 2.93 -20.64
CA LEU A 21 -29.50 3.34 -20.97
C LEU A 21 -28.86 4.15 -19.85
N LEU A 22 -29.60 5.07 -19.24
CA LEU A 22 -29.15 5.83 -18.09
C LEU A 22 -28.82 4.90 -16.91
N GLY A 23 -29.68 3.92 -16.62
CA GLY A 23 -29.46 2.93 -15.58
C GLY A 23 -28.21 2.12 -15.80
N ILE A 24 -27.99 1.64 -17.02
CA ILE A 24 -26.79 0.88 -17.39
C ILE A 24 -25.55 1.77 -17.28
N GLY A 25 -25.58 2.99 -17.78
CA GLY A 25 -24.50 3.94 -17.68
C GLY A 25 -24.12 4.25 -16.25
N PHE A 26 -25.11 4.55 -15.41
CA PHE A 26 -24.91 4.81 -14.00
C PHE A 26 -24.37 3.60 -13.26
N GLY A 27 -24.92 2.44 -13.51
CA GLY A 27 -24.46 1.20 -12.89
C GLY A 27 -23.02 0.86 -13.27
N SER A 28 -22.65 1.07 -14.54
CA SER A 28 -21.29 0.82 -15.02
C SER A 28 -20.28 1.77 -14.38
N VAL A 29 -20.60 3.05 -14.31
CA VAL A 29 -19.74 4.06 -13.68
C VAL A 29 -19.60 3.77 -12.18
N TRP A 30 -20.69 3.47 -11.51
CA TRP A 30 -20.67 3.16 -10.09
C TRP A 30 -19.84 1.91 -9.80
N PHE A 31 -20.01 0.87 -10.60
CA PHE A 31 -19.25 -0.37 -10.47
C PHE A 31 -17.75 -0.12 -10.72
N TYR A 32 -17.43 0.68 -11.73
CA TYR A 32 -16.06 1.05 -12.05
C TYR A 32 -15.42 1.84 -10.89
N LEU A 33 -16.15 2.82 -10.34
CA LEU A 33 -15.67 3.60 -9.20
C LEU A 33 -15.43 2.71 -7.97
N GLN A 34 -16.33 1.78 -7.69
CA GLN A 34 -16.13 0.83 -6.59
C GLN A 34 -14.91 -0.05 -6.83
N TYR A 35 -14.72 -0.51 -8.05
CA TYR A 35 -13.57 -1.34 -8.40
C TYR A 35 -12.26 -0.59 -8.21
N VAL A 36 -12.19 0.65 -8.68
CA VAL A 36 -11.02 1.51 -8.52
C VAL A 36 -10.77 1.84 -7.05
N GLN A 37 -11.82 2.16 -6.30
CA GLN A 37 -11.71 2.43 -4.87
C GLN A 37 -11.24 1.19 -4.09
N LYS A 38 -11.73 0.01 -4.42
CA LYS A 38 -11.26 -1.22 -3.81
C LYS A 38 -9.77 -1.46 -4.08
N LYS A 39 -9.30 -1.20 -5.28
CA LYS A 39 -7.88 -1.31 -5.60
C LYS A 39 -7.04 -0.29 -4.85
N GLN A 40 -7.52 0.93 -4.70
CA GLN A 40 -6.82 1.97 -3.96
C GLN A 40 -6.92 1.78 -2.44
N ALA A 41 -8.07 1.31 -1.95
CA ALA A 41 -8.28 1.04 -0.54
C ALA A 41 -7.57 -0.22 -0.06
N GLN A 42 -7.16 -1.11 -0.96
CA GLN A 42 -6.39 -2.29 -0.63
C GLN A 42 -4.88 -2.00 -0.55
N THR A 43 -4.52 -0.84 -0.04
CA THR A 43 -3.15 -0.59 0.36
C THR A 43 -2.91 -1.43 1.60
N ASN A 44 -2.20 -2.52 1.44
CA ASN A 44 -1.94 -3.43 2.53
C ASN A 44 -0.61 -3.10 3.19
N TYR A 45 -0.64 -3.04 4.51
CA TYR A 45 0.55 -2.88 5.30
C TYR A 45 0.87 -4.20 6.00
N LEU A 46 2.05 -4.70 5.76
CA LEU A 46 2.59 -5.81 6.53
C LEU A 46 3.38 -5.21 7.69
N THR A 47 2.85 -5.36 8.90
CA THR A 47 3.55 -4.90 10.09
C THR A 47 4.56 -5.97 10.52
N LEU A 48 5.82 -5.61 10.51
CA LEU A 48 6.88 -6.49 10.99
C LEU A 48 7.04 -6.36 12.50
N PRO A 49 7.48 -7.42 13.19
CA PRO A 49 7.83 -7.32 14.61
C PRO A 49 8.95 -6.31 14.81
N SER A 50 9.00 -5.71 15.98
CA SER A 50 10.06 -4.76 16.32
C SER A 50 11.43 -5.44 16.21
N ILE A 51 12.32 -4.82 15.46
CA ILE A 51 13.68 -5.29 15.27
C ILE A 51 14.59 -4.51 16.22
N ALA A 52 15.34 -5.23 17.03
CA ALA A 52 16.32 -4.64 17.94
C ALA A 52 17.72 -5.10 17.55
N ILE A 53 18.61 -4.13 17.35
CA ILE A 53 20.02 -4.40 17.08
C ILE A 53 20.89 -3.62 18.05
N SER A 54 22.03 -4.19 18.40
CA SER A 54 23.06 -3.53 19.20
C SER A 54 24.36 -3.57 18.44
N ARG A 55 25.02 -2.43 18.33
CA ARG A 55 26.28 -2.30 17.63
C ARG A 55 27.08 -1.14 18.23
N ASP A 56 28.33 -1.40 18.57
CA ASP A 56 29.30 -0.40 19.01
C ASP A 56 28.79 0.49 20.15
N GLY A 57 28.09 -0.09 21.12
CA GLY A 57 27.52 0.65 22.25
C GLY A 57 26.23 1.39 21.91
N HIS A 58 25.72 1.24 20.71
CA HIS A 58 24.44 1.79 20.30
C HIS A 58 23.40 0.69 20.16
N SER A 59 22.19 0.97 20.61
CA SER A 59 21.06 0.09 20.45
C SER A 59 20.01 0.79 19.61
N ILE A 60 19.53 0.10 18.58
CA ILE A 60 18.47 0.60 17.70
C ILE A 60 17.30 -0.40 17.77
N ARG A 61 16.13 0.11 18.08
CA ARG A 61 14.90 -0.65 18.03
C ARG A 61 13.95 0.05 17.07
N ALA A 62 13.48 -0.68 16.08
CA ALA A 62 12.61 -0.12 15.05
C ALA A 62 11.43 -1.02 14.80
N GLY A 63 10.24 -0.43 14.77
CA GLY A 63 9.05 -1.05 14.22
C GLY A 63 8.90 -0.60 12.78
N MET A 64 8.49 -1.50 11.91
CA MET A 64 8.35 -1.23 10.48
C MET A 64 7.03 -1.75 9.95
N ALA A 65 6.48 -1.02 8.99
CA ALA A 65 5.36 -1.48 8.20
C ALA A 65 5.72 -1.36 6.72
N ILE A 66 5.49 -2.43 5.98
CA ILE A 66 5.77 -2.48 4.55
C ILE A 66 4.47 -2.32 3.80
N ARG A 67 4.42 -1.31 2.94
CA ARG A 67 3.27 -1.06 2.09
C ARG A 67 3.42 -1.80 0.77
N THR A 68 2.40 -2.56 0.42
CA THR A 68 2.27 -3.21 -0.89
C THR A 68 0.93 -2.88 -1.48
N THR A 69 0.78 -3.07 -2.79
CA THR A 69 -0.53 -2.98 -3.42
C THR A 69 -1.37 -4.21 -3.08
N GLY A 70 -2.70 -4.08 -3.23
CA GLY A 70 -3.65 -5.10 -2.79
C GLY A 70 -3.39 -6.51 -3.30
N ASP A 71 -2.94 -6.63 -4.54
CA ASP A 71 -2.65 -7.92 -5.16
C ASP A 71 -1.38 -8.57 -4.60
N ASP A 72 -0.56 -7.81 -3.91
CA ASP A 72 0.76 -8.24 -3.43
C ASP A 72 0.79 -8.55 -1.93
N ALA A 73 -0.36 -8.48 -1.25
CA ALA A 73 -0.44 -8.76 0.19
C ALA A 73 0.00 -10.19 0.53
N GLY A 74 -0.44 -11.15 -0.27
CA GLY A 74 -0.05 -12.54 -0.10
C GLY A 74 1.45 -12.77 -0.35
N TRP A 75 2.00 -12.05 -1.31
CA TRP A 75 3.45 -12.08 -1.56
C TRP A 75 4.23 -11.57 -0.34
N ALA A 76 3.82 -10.45 0.22
CA ALA A 76 4.48 -9.87 1.39
C ALA A 76 4.45 -10.83 2.59
N SER A 77 3.31 -11.46 2.84
CA SER A 77 3.16 -12.42 3.94
C SER A 77 4.05 -13.65 3.74
N LYS A 78 4.16 -14.14 2.51
CA LYS A 78 5.03 -15.28 2.20
C LYS A 78 6.51 -14.95 2.37
N HIS A 79 6.89 -13.70 2.15
CA HIS A 79 8.28 -13.25 2.22
C HIS A 79 8.59 -12.49 3.52
N GLN A 80 7.73 -12.64 4.53
CA GLN A 80 7.87 -11.91 5.78
C GLN A 80 9.24 -12.14 6.43
N GLN A 81 9.68 -13.37 6.54
CA GLN A 81 10.98 -13.69 7.14
C GLN A 81 12.14 -13.09 6.36
N ALA A 82 12.08 -13.22 5.03
CA ALA A 82 13.10 -12.63 4.17
C ALA A 82 13.14 -11.10 4.31
N LEU A 83 11.97 -10.48 4.35
CA LEU A 83 11.86 -9.02 4.53
C LEU A 83 12.42 -8.59 5.89
N GLU A 84 12.12 -9.33 6.95
CA GLU A 84 12.67 -9.04 8.28
C GLU A 84 14.20 -9.08 8.27
N GLN A 85 14.78 -10.09 7.65
CA GLN A 85 16.23 -10.23 7.59
C GLN A 85 16.86 -9.09 6.76
N ILE A 86 16.24 -8.72 5.66
CA ILE A 86 16.70 -7.61 4.82
C ILE A 86 16.65 -6.31 5.59
N MET A 87 15.53 -6.06 6.29
CA MET A 87 15.36 -4.85 7.09
C MET A 87 16.38 -4.79 8.23
N LYS A 88 16.59 -5.91 8.91
CA LYS A 88 17.58 -6.00 9.98
C LYS A 88 18.99 -5.70 9.46
N ARG A 89 19.37 -6.31 8.34
CA ARG A 89 20.69 -6.07 7.73
C ARG A 89 20.86 -4.60 7.35
N THR A 90 19.88 -4.02 6.70
CA THR A 90 19.91 -2.62 6.28
C THR A 90 20.02 -1.69 7.50
N LEU A 91 19.28 -2.01 8.56
CA LEU A 91 19.31 -1.26 9.80
C LEU A 91 20.67 -1.36 10.48
N MET A 92 21.33 -2.51 10.42
CA MET A 92 22.68 -2.70 10.96
C MET A 92 23.73 -1.86 10.21
N GLU A 93 23.51 -1.60 8.94
CA GLU A 93 24.41 -0.76 8.12
C GLU A 93 24.14 0.72 8.29
N ALA A 94 23.01 1.09 8.90
CA ALA A 94 22.65 2.48 9.09
C ALA A 94 23.53 3.16 10.12
N ASP A 95 23.83 4.45 9.89
CA ASP A 95 24.58 5.27 10.85
C ASP A 95 23.61 5.84 11.89
N PRO A 96 23.78 5.50 13.18
CA PRO A 96 22.89 6.01 14.23
C PRO A 96 22.86 7.53 14.32
N LYS A 97 23.96 8.20 14.01
CA LYS A 97 24.02 9.65 14.04
C LYS A 97 23.13 10.30 12.99
N LYS A 98 23.07 9.69 11.80
CA LYS A 98 22.21 10.17 10.72
C LYS A 98 20.73 9.93 11.02
N LEU A 99 20.40 8.89 11.77
CA LEU A 99 19.03 8.57 12.12
C LEU A 99 18.38 9.58 13.06
N ARG A 100 19.17 10.42 13.70
CA ARG A 100 18.66 11.48 14.56
C ARG A 100 18.17 12.69 13.78
N THR A 101 18.42 12.74 12.48
CA THR A 101 17.94 13.80 11.61
C THR A 101 16.72 13.33 10.82
N GLU A 102 15.84 14.25 10.46
CA GLU A 102 14.68 13.91 9.64
C GLU A 102 15.09 13.36 8.27
N GLY A 103 16.09 14.00 7.65
CA GLY A 103 16.63 13.53 6.39
C GLY A 103 17.22 12.13 6.47
N GLY A 104 17.82 11.78 7.60
CA GLY A 104 18.35 10.44 7.84
C GLY A 104 17.27 9.38 7.93
N ILE A 105 16.15 9.69 8.56
CA ILE A 105 15.00 8.76 8.65
C ILE A 105 14.41 8.51 7.27
N VAL A 106 14.19 9.55 6.48
CA VAL A 106 13.70 9.44 5.11
C VAL A 106 14.66 8.61 4.25
N ALA A 107 15.96 8.89 4.36
CA ALA A 107 16.98 8.14 3.63
C ALA A 107 16.99 6.66 4.04
N LEU A 108 16.82 6.36 5.32
CA LEU A 108 16.73 4.99 5.81
C LEU A 108 15.51 4.27 5.24
N GLN A 109 14.36 4.92 5.23
CA GLN A 109 13.14 4.34 4.65
C GLN A 109 13.32 4.02 3.17
N GLN A 110 13.97 4.90 2.42
CA GLN A 110 14.28 4.66 1.02
C GLN A 110 15.26 3.50 0.85
N SER A 111 16.28 3.43 1.69
CA SER A 111 17.26 2.35 1.66
C SER A 111 16.62 0.99 1.98
N LEU A 112 15.70 0.97 2.94
CA LEU A 112 14.94 -0.23 3.30
C LEU A 112 14.09 -0.71 2.12
N ARG A 113 13.41 0.22 1.45
CA ARG A 113 12.62 -0.10 0.27
C ARG A 113 13.48 -0.68 -0.86
N GLU A 114 14.57 0.00 -1.17
CA GLU A 114 15.48 -0.42 -2.22
C GLU A 114 16.12 -1.77 -1.90
N ALA A 115 16.52 -1.99 -0.66
CA ALA A 115 17.10 -3.25 -0.22
C ALA A 115 16.10 -4.40 -0.39
N GLY A 116 14.84 -4.20 -0.01
CA GLY A 116 13.79 -5.20 -0.20
C GLY A 116 13.59 -5.53 -1.66
N ASN A 117 13.43 -4.52 -2.49
CA ASN A 117 13.19 -4.71 -3.92
C ASN A 117 14.39 -5.32 -4.64
N THR A 118 15.59 -4.88 -4.33
CA THR A 118 16.81 -5.38 -4.96
C THR A 118 17.10 -6.82 -4.55
N THR A 119 17.01 -7.14 -3.28
CA THR A 119 17.32 -8.48 -2.76
C THR A 119 16.32 -9.52 -3.25
N LEU A 120 15.05 -9.17 -3.34
CA LEU A 120 14.00 -10.07 -3.77
C LEU A 120 13.68 -9.94 -5.27
N HIS A 121 14.43 -9.13 -6.00
CA HIS A 121 14.27 -8.91 -7.45
C HIS A 121 12.81 -8.56 -7.81
N THR A 122 12.27 -7.57 -7.13
CA THR A 122 10.87 -7.18 -7.30
C THR A 122 10.70 -5.66 -7.20
N THR A 123 9.53 -5.16 -7.55
CA THR A 123 9.10 -3.78 -7.32
C THR A 123 7.89 -3.71 -6.38
N LYS A 124 7.57 -4.81 -5.72
CA LYS A 124 6.34 -4.92 -4.92
C LYS A 124 6.40 -4.17 -3.61
N VAL A 125 7.59 -3.91 -3.07
CA VAL A 125 7.75 -3.06 -1.90
C VAL A 125 7.59 -1.61 -2.34
N ARG A 126 6.45 -1.01 -2.04
CA ARG A 126 6.14 0.37 -2.46
C ARG A 126 6.72 1.39 -1.50
N GLU A 127 6.65 1.09 -0.23
CA GLU A 127 7.10 2.00 0.81
C GLU A 127 7.40 1.20 2.07
N VAL A 128 8.40 1.63 2.80
CA VAL A 128 8.68 1.12 4.14
C VAL A 128 8.51 2.27 5.12
N LEU A 129 7.60 2.10 6.07
CA LEU A 129 7.34 3.10 7.10
C LEU A 129 7.95 2.66 8.41
N LEU A 130 8.64 3.57 9.07
CA LEU A 130 9.09 3.36 10.44
C LEU A 130 7.96 3.77 11.38
N THR A 131 7.38 2.79 12.06
CA THR A 131 6.28 3.04 12.98
C THR A 131 6.77 3.40 14.37
N ASP A 132 7.97 2.98 14.70
CA ASP A 132 8.60 3.23 15.99
C ASP A 132 10.11 3.21 15.78
N LEU A 133 10.82 4.11 16.41
CA LEU A 133 12.27 4.17 16.33
C LEU A 133 12.81 4.64 17.68
N LEU A 134 13.52 3.76 18.34
CA LEU A 134 14.21 4.05 19.58
C LEU A 134 15.72 3.93 19.36
N LEU A 135 16.41 5.01 19.63
CA LEU A 135 17.86 5.05 19.60
C LEU A 135 18.37 5.20 21.03
N SER A 136 19.19 4.28 21.45
CA SER A 136 19.82 4.33 22.75
C SER A 136 21.32 4.33 22.62
N GLU A 137 21.95 5.28 23.25
CA GLU A 137 23.41 5.31 23.39
C GLU A 137 23.76 4.96 24.80
N GLY A 138 24.76 4.14 24.94
CA GLY A 138 25.34 3.88 26.25
C GLY A 138 25.23 2.46 26.71
N ASP A 139 25.83 2.27 27.82
CA ASP A 139 26.01 0.96 28.42
C ASP A 139 24.71 0.47 29.04
N LEU A 140 24.30 -0.64 28.54
CA LEU A 140 23.22 -1.38 29.17
C LEU A 140 23.74 -2.64 29.79
#